data_1687f4e1fc58244ae406cff8e244f6ca
#
_entry.id   1687f4e1fc58244ae406cff8e244f6ca
#
_cell.length_a   1.000
_cell.length_b   1.000
_cell.length_c   1.000
_cell.angle_alpha   90.00
_cell.angle_beta   90.00
_cell.angle_gamma   90.00
#
_symmetry.space_group_name_H-M   'P 1'
#
loop_
_entity.id
_entity.type
_entity.pdbx_description
1 polymer ?
#
loop_
_entity_poly.entity_id
_entity_poly.type
_entity_poly.pdbx_seq_one_letter_code
_entity_poly.pdbx_strand_id
1 'polypeptide(L)'
;IDGSEVLAYFISTKDYVKKPDKDPNPSFNTTYNGILAPRQVMGCWQRFQDKTLTDDVLQCYGYGDGGGGVTAEMLEINRRMEKGIPGAPQTRLTHAAPYFDKLKQHLDETQADLPCWHGEMYFEYHRGVFTSQGRNKRANRAAEFANLTAETSAALAESLRTGYAYPAAALHRNWELTLLNQFHDILPGSALGEVYEVSQQQYGEILASDARITDDALHTVAALIKTDRPGVVVFNQLGFARDTVVRVACGASGITDGGHPLPCHTENGVLTFVAKDLPAKGWRFYPFADAEPETPCAEVTENDGGYIIDTPLYHIVFNGCGEITALLDKEAGRELIPAGQCANELQLFEDRPDEY
;
A
#
# COMPACT_ATOMS: atom_id res chain seq x y z
N ILE A 1 -11.61 -10.08 3.01
CA ILE A 1 -12.17 -9.62 1.73
C ILE A 1 -12.29 -10.81 0.77
N ASP A 2 -11.26 -11.65 0.70
CA ASP A 2 -11.22 -12.86 -0.14
C ASP A 2 -11.56 -14.17 0.62
N GLY A 3 -11.86 -14.07 1.93
CA GLY A 3 -12.16 -15.20 2.81
C GLY A 3 -10.93 -15.90 3.39
N SER A 4 -9.72 -15.39 3.15
CA SER A 4 -8.51 -15.94 3.77
C SER A 4 -8.50 -15.65 5.28
N GLU A 5 -8.06 -16.64 6.06
CA GLU A 5 -7.95 -16.56 7.51
C GLU A 5 -6.50 -16.81 7.96
N VAL A 6 -6.12 -16.21 9.06
CA VAL A 6 -4.84 -16.41 9.71
C VAL A 6 -5.02 -16.58 11.22
N LEU A 7 -4.35 -17.58 11.79
CA LEU A 7 -4.31 -17.76 13.23
C LEU A 7 -3.41 -16.68 13.85
N ALA A 8 -4.00 -15.86 14.75
CA ALA A 8 -3.30 -14.78 15.43
C ALA A 8 -3.13 -15.08 16.92
N TYR A 9 -2.06 -14.54 17.52
CA TYR A 9 -1.76 -14.65 18.94
C TYR A 9 -1.39 -13.27 19.50
N PHE A 10 -2.04 -12.88 20.60
CA PHE A 10 -1.74 -11.64 21.30
C PHE A 10 -0.68 -11.88 22.37
N ILE A 11 0.47 -11.18 22.23
CA ILE A 11 1.58 -11.27 23.18
C ILE A 11 1.14 -10.72 24.54
N SER A 12 1.26 -11.55 25.58
CA SER A 12 0.86 -11.22 26.95
C SER A 12 2.05 -10.94 27.90
N THR A 13 3.23 -10.68 27.34
CA THR A 13 4.48 -10.53 28.09
C THR A 13 4.48 -9.25 28.93
N LYS A 14 4.45 -9.40 30.24
CA LYS A 14 4.61 -8.35 31.27
C LYS A 14 4.95 -9.01 32.60
N ASP A 15 5.47 -8.25 33.55
CA ASP A 15 5.77 -8.74 34.87
C ASP A 15 4.52 -9.21 35.64
N TYR A 16 4.71 -10.26 36.45
CA TYR A 16 3.69 -10.75 37.38
C TYR A 16 3.36 -9.71 38.46
N VAL A 17 2.07 -9.51 38.71
CA VAL A 17 1.55 -8.63 39.75
C VAL A 17 0.79 -9.43 40.79
N LYS A 18 1.23 -9.35 42.08
CA LYS A 18 0.64 -10.13 43.16
C LYS A 18 -0.83 -9.82 43.44
N LYS A 19 -1.27 -8.58 43.15
CA LYS A 19 -2.66 -8.12 43.30
C LYS A 19 -3.05 -7.30 42.05
N PRO A 20 -3.46 -7.96 40.97
CA PRO A 20 -3.78 -7.28 39.71
C PRO A 20 -4.90 -6.25 39.82
N ASP A 21 -5.88 -6.51 40.71
CA ASP A 21 -7.00 -5.61 41.05
C ASP A 21 -6.58 -4.33 41.77
N LYS A 22 -5.34 -4.29 42.26
CA LYS A 22 -4.71 -3.15 42.94
C LYS A 22 -3.47 -2.64 42.23
N ASP A 23 -3.29 -3.03 40.99
CA ASP A 23 -2.18 -2.52 40.17
C ASP A 23 -2.38 -0.99 39.96
N PRO A 24 -1.47 -0.15 40.44
CA PRO A 24 -1.57 1.28 40.21
C PRO A 24 -1.35 1.67 38.74
N ASN A 25 -0.82 0.75 37.94
CA ASN A 25 -0.69 0.89 36.50
C ASN A 25 -1.34 -0.32 35.80
N PRO A 26 -2.68 -0.34 35.66
CA PRO A 26 -3.40 -1.41 35.02
C PRO A 26 -3.18 -1.42 33.50
N SER A 27 -2.17 -0.73 33.00
CA SER A 27 -1.92 -0.63 31.56
C SER A 27 -1.90 -2.01 30.92
N PHE A 28 -2.67 -2.15 29.88
CA PHE A 28 -2.73 -3.34 29.03
C PHE A 28 -1.46 -3.52 28.20
N ASN A 29 -0.48 -2.64 28.34
CA ASN A 29 0.76 -2.64 27.59
C ASN A 29 1.55 -3.90 27.87
N THR A 30 1.73 -4.70 26.84
CA THR A 30 2.61 -5.84 26.82
C THR A 30 3.85 -5.52 25.98
N THR A 31 4.88 -6.33 26.05
CA THR A 31 6.12 -6.10 25.31
C THR A 31 6.56 -7.34 24.54
N TYR A 32 7.11 -7.13 23.36
CA TYR A 32 7.87 -8.14 22.61
C TYR A 32 9.35 -8.15 23.04
N ASN A 33 9.83 -7.12 23.76
CA ASN A 33 11.18 -7.01 24.31
C ASN A 33 11.29 -7.74 25.66
N GLY A 34 10.86 -8.99 25.74
CA GLY A 34 10.93 -9.76 26.97
C GLY A 34 12.35 -9.99 27.47
N ILE A 35 12.54 -10.01 28.76
CA ILE A 35 13.84 -10.27 29.41
C ILE A 35 13.96 -11.70 29.94
N LEU A 36 12.95 -12.51 29.77
CA LEU A 36 12.87 -13.91 30.20
C LEU A 36 13.14 -14.12 31.72
N ALA A 37 12.85 -13.14 32.56
CA ALA A 37 12.91 -13.28 34.00
C ALA A 37 11.74 -14.15 34.51
N PRO A 38 11.89 -14.94 35.59
CA PRO A 38 10.82 -15.76 36.18
C PRO A 38 9.54 -14.95 36.43
N ARG A 39 9.67 -13.73 36.94
CA ARG A 39 8.56 -12.78 37.15
C ARG A 39 7.79 -12.47 35.86
N GLN A 40 8.51 -12.33 34.78
CA GLN A 40 7.89 -12.01 33.48
C GLN A 40 7.21 -13.23 32.86
N VAL A 41 7.79 -14.41 32.96
CA VAL A 41 7.18 -15.67 32.52
C VAL A 41 5.90 -15.97 33.32
N MET A 42 5.89 -15.73 34.60
CA MET A 42 4.68 -15.84 35.45
C MET A 42 3.63 -14.79 35.03
N GLY A 43 4.05 -13.57 34.73
CA GLY A 43 3.17 -12.48 34.27
C GLY A 43 2.57 -12.74 32.91
N CYS A 44 3.34 -13.36 32.01
CA CYS A 44 2.84 -13.80 30.70
C CYS A 44 1.66 -14.75 30.85
N TRP A 45 1.80 -15.79 31.65
CA TRP A 45 0.71 -16.72 31.97
C TRP A 45 -0.45 -16.03 32.72
N GLN A 46 -0.14 -15.16 33.69
CA GLN A 46 -1.17 -14.44 34.44
C GLN A 46 -2.13 -13.68 33.55
N ARG A 47 -1.60 -13.01 32.53
CA ARG A 47 -2.37 -12.15 31.60
C ARG A 47 -3.00 -12.89 30.44
N PHE A 48 -2.50 -14.06 30.10
CA PHE A 48 -3.05 -14.82 28.99
C PHE A 48 -4.53 -15.10 29.21
N GLN A 49 -5.39 -14.74 28.22
CA GLN A 49 -6.84 -14.81 28.36
C GLN A 49 -7.38 -16.20 27.96
N ASP A 50 -6.77 -16.84 26.98
CA ASP A 50 -7.30 -18.03 26.31
C ASP A 50 -6.84 -19.35 26.99
N LYS A 51 -6.81 -19.35 28.34
CA LYS A 51 -6.38 -20.52 29.15
C LYS A 51 -7.25 -21.75 28.97
N THR A 52 -8.47 -21.58 28.48
CA THR A 52 -9.38 -22.69 28.15
C THR A 52 -9.07 -23.34 26.81
N LEU A 53 -8.31 -22.64 25.95
CA LEU A 53 -7.97 -23.11 24.61
C LEU A 53 -6.60 -23.81 24.57
N THR A 54 -5.65 -23.38 25.39
CA THR A 54 -4.32 -23.95 25.42
C THR A 54 -3.61 -23.67 26.75
N ASP A 55 -2.71 -24.59 27.15
CA ASP A 55 -1.81 -24.43 28.28
C ASP A 55 -0.46 -23.82 27.89
N ASP A 56 -0.21 -23.62 26.61
CA ASP A 56 1.02 -23.04 26.11
C ASP A 56 0.85 -21.54 25.82
N VAL A 57 1.87 -20.75 26.16
CA VAL A 57 1.96 -19.32 25.82
C VAL A 57 3.27 -19.01 25.11
N LEU A 58 3.20 -18.13 24.12
CA LEU A 58 4.36 -17.63 23.39
C LEU A 58 4.88 -16.36 24.06
N GLN A 59 6.14 -16.38 24.49
CA GLN A 59 6.85 -15.20 24.97
C GLN A 59 8.00 -14.87 24.03
N CYS A 60 7.94 -13.73 23.37
CA CYS A 60 9.08 -13.15 22.67
C CYS A 60 10.04 -12.54 23.70
N TYR A 61 11.35 -12.68 23.49
CA TYR A 61 12.34 -12.12 24.38
C TYR A 61 13.61 -11.67 23.65
N GLY A 62 14.38 -10.81 24.31
CA GLY A 62 15.53 -10.14 23.75
C GLY A 62 15.29 -8.66 23.55
N TYR A 63 16.33 -7.87 23.53
CA TYR A 63 16.27 -6.42 23.29
C TYR A 63 16.06 -6.16 21.78
N GLY A 64 14.82 -5.99 21.36
CA GLY A 64 14.43 -5.72 19.97
C GLY A 64 14.71 -4.30 19.58
N ASP A 65 14.19 -3.33 20.34
CA ASP A 65 14.48 -1.93 20.13
C ASP A 65 15.96 -1.64 20.46
N GLY A 66 16.64 -0.95 19.55
CA GLY A 66 18.07 -0.72 19.66
C GLY A 66 18.97 -1.90 19.25
N GLY A 67 18.40 -3.02 18.83
CA GLY A 67 19.13 -4.13 18.21
C GLY A 67 20.04 -4.93 19.13
N GLY A 68 19.81 -4.91 20.46
CA GLY A 68 20.63 -5.63 21.43
C GLY A 68 20.47 -7.16 21.42
N GLY A 69 19.29 -7.63 21.02
CA GLY A 69 18.98 -9.06 20.91
C GLY A 69 18.99 -9.80 22.26
N VAL A 70 19.28 -11.10 22.20
CA VAL A 70 19.28 -11.99 23.37
C VAL A 70 20.64 -11.95 24.07
N THR A 71 20.63 -11.82 25.40
CA THR A 71 21.86 -11.83 26.22
C THR A 71 22.20 -13.21 26.73
N ALA A 72 23.48 -13.42 27.08
CA ALA A 72 23.93 -14.66 27.72
C ALA A 72 23.18 -14.93 29.03
N GLU A 73 22.83 -13.88 29.78
CA GLU A 73 22.06 -14.00 31.03
C GLU A 73 20.65 -14.54 30.77
N MET A 74 19.96 -14.05 29.75
CA MET A 74 18.63 -14.55 29.35
C MET A 74 18.67 -16.04 29.01
N LEU A 75 19.69 -16.48 28.28
CA LEU A 75 19.88 -17.90 27.95
C LEU A 75 20.15 -18.76 29.20
N GLU A 76 20.97 -18.27 30.12
CA GLU A 76 21.24 -18.99 31.38
C GLU A 76 20.00 -19.06 32.29
N ILE A 77 19.20 -17.98 32.34
CA ILE A 77 17.92 -17.99 33.05
C ILE A 77 17.00 -19.07 32.46
N ASN A 78 16.84 -19.06 31.10
CA ASN A 78 16.03 -20.09 30.43
C ASN A 78 16.52 -21.51 30.77
N ARG A 79 17.82 -21.78 30.68
CA ARG A 79 18.39 -23.08 30.96
C ARG A 79 18.07 -23.59 32.40
N ARG A 80 17.88 -22.65 33.34
CA ARG A 80 17.43 -23.00 34.71
C ARG A 80 15.92 -23.21 34.75
N MET A 81 15.15 -22.39 34.07
CA MET A 81 13.68 -22.46 34.06
C MET A 81 13.15 -23.67 33.28
N GLU A 82 13.87 -24.17 32.30
CA GLU A 82 13.55 -25.44 31.61
C GLU A 82 13.49 -26.65 32.56
N LYS A 83 14.17 -26.60 33.70
CA LYS A 83 14.13 -27.65 34.75
C LYS A 83 12.86 -27.57 35.60
N GLY A 84 12.07 -26.52 35.44
CA GLY A 84 10.90 -26.24 36.25
C GLY A 84 11.23 -25.51 37.55
N ILE A 85 10.40 -24.51 37.87
CA ILE A 85 10.39 -23.78 39.13
C ILE A 85 9.00 -23.95 39.74
N PRO A 86 8.85 -24.43 40.98
CA PRO A 86 7.54 -24.58 41.59
C PRO A 86 6.75 -23.28 41.59
N GLY A 87 5.52 -23.30 41.01
CA GLY A 87 4.62 -22.17 40.92
C GLY A 87 4.87 -21.25 39.71
N ALA A 88 5.79 -21.59 38.81
CA ALA A 88 6.01 -20.87 37.56
C ALA A 88 5.82 -21.79 36.35
N PRO A 89 5.42 -21.27 35.19
CA PRO A 89 5.43 -22.03 33.95
C PRO A 89 6.83 -22.56 33.61
N GLN A 90 6.89 -23.75 33.04
CA GLN A 90 8.13 -24.31 32.50
C GLN A 90 8.39 -23.69 31.11
N THR A 91 9.63 -23.30 30.85
CA THR A 91 10.01 -22.70 29.60
C THR A 91 10.67 -23.70 28.64
N ARG A 92 10.57 -23.43 27.36
CA ARG A 92 11.28 -24.13 26.28
C ARG A 92 11.57 -23.14 25.15
N LEU A 93 12.80 -23.11 24.67
CA LEU A 93 13.17 -22.33 23.51
C LEU A 93 12.55 -22.94 22.23
N THR A 94 12.01 -22.11 21.40
CA THR A 94 11.45 -22.50 20.11
C THR A 94 11.50 -21.33 19.13
N HIS A 95 11.03 -21.56 17.91
CA HIS A 95 10.73 -20.53 16.91
C HIS A 95 9.23 -20.32 16.81
N ALA A 96 8.82 -19.22 16.20
CA ALA A 96 7.39 -18.91 16.04
C ALA A 96 6.64 -20.01 15.26
N ALA A 97 7.15 -20.44 14.10
CA ALA A 97 6.47 -21.42 13.26
C ALA A 97 6.17 -22.74 14.01
N PRO A 98 7.12 -23.45 14.65
CA PRO A 98 6.82 -24.65 15.42
C PRO A 98 5.83 -24.44 16.57
N TYR A 99 5.78 -23.23 17.15
CA TYR A 99 4.76 -22.92 18.16
C TYR A 99 3.37 -22.88 17.54
N PHE A 100 3.20 -22.15 16.40
CA PHE A 100 1.92 -22.05 15.72
C PHE A 100 1.46 -23.38 15.13
N ASP A 101 2.39 -24.19 14.60
CA ASP A 101 2.07 -25.55 14.11
C ASP A 101 1.49 -26.42 15.24
N LYS A 102 2.15 -26.43 16.41
CA LYS A 102 1.68 -27.15 17.60
C LYS A 102 0.34 -26.61 18.09
N LEU A 103 0.20 -25.29 18.16
CA LEU A 103 -1.05 -24.65 18.59
C LEU A 103 -2.20 -25.01 17.64
N LYS A 104 -1.97 -24.88 16.33
CA LYS A 104 -2.98 -25.24 15.34
C LYS A 104 -3.39 -26.71 15.44
N GLN A 105 -2.43 -27.61 15.54
CA GLN A 105 -2.72 -29.04 15.73
C GLN A 105 -3.60 -29.28 16.98
N HIS A 106 -3.25 -28.67 18.10
CA HIS A 106 -4.03 -28.80 19.34
C HIS A 106 -5.45 -28.26 19.20
N LEU A 107 -5.63 -27.11 18.57
CA LEU A 107 -6.94 -26.50 18.33
C LEU A 107 -7.80 -27.35 17.39
N ASP A 108 -7.20 -27.92 16.35
CA ASP A 108 -7.88 -28.83 15.42
C ASP A 108 -8.32 -30.14 16.13
N GLU A 109 -7.45 -30.73 16.96
CA GLU A 109 -7.73 -31.96 17.73
C GLU A 109 -8.84 -31.75 18.77
N THR A 110 -8.89 -30.59 19.39
CA THR A 110 -9.90 -30.26 20.42
C THR A 110 -11.17 -29.67 19.83
N GLN A 111 -11.19 -29.41 18.52
CA GLN A 111 -12.28 -28.72 17.84
C GLN A 111 -12.68 -27.40 18.54
N ALA A 112 -11.67 -26.64 18.94
CA ALA A 112 -11.83 -25.41 19.70
C ALA A 112 -12.62 -24.37 18.89
N ASP A 113 -13.62 -23.78 19.54
CA ASP A 113 -14.35 -22.63 18.99
C ASP A 113 -13.55 -21.35 19.23
N LEU A 114 -12.99 -20.79 18.15
CA LEU A 114 -12.14 -19.61 18.19
C LEU A 114 -12.91 -18.34 17.88
N PRO A 115 -12.69 -17.26 18.63
CA PRO A 115 -13.20 -15.96 18.25
C PRO A 115 -12.59 -15.52 16.91
N CYS A 116 -13.43 -15.07 15.99
CA CYS A 116 -13.01 -14.59 14.69
C CYS A 116 -13.22 -13.08 14.60
N TRP A 117 -12.17 -12.35 14.19
CA TRP A 117 -12.22 -10.93 13.93
C TRP A 117 -12.24 -10.65 12.43
N HIS A 118 -13.21 -9.87 11.98
CA HIS A 118 -13.29 -9.40 10.60
C HIS A 118 -12.98 -7.90 10.54
N GLY A 119 -11.99 -7.53 9.72
CA GLY A 119 -11.60 -6.15 9.50
C GLY A 119 -10.23 -5.80 10.03
N GLU A 120 -9.96 -4.51 10.17
CA GLU A 120 -8.65 -4.00 10.60
C GLU A 120 -8.42 -4.21 12.09
N MET A 121 -7.18 -4.61 12.42
CA MET A 121 -6.69 -4.69 13.80
C MET A 121 -5.78 -3.48 14.04
N TYR A 122 -6.39 -2.34 14.38
CA TYR A 122 -5.67 -1.09 14.58
C TYR A 122 -4.77 -1.13 15.81
N PHE A 123 -3.52 -0.66 15.62
CA PHE A 123 -2.66 -0.34 16.75
C PHE A 123 -3.04 1.03 17.30
N GLU A 124 -3.32 1.14 18.60
CA GLU A 124 -3.77 2.37 19.26
C GLU A 124 -2.81 3.55 19.01
N TYR A 125 -1.50 3.33 19.20
CA TYR A 125 -0.48 4.35 19.01
C TYR A 125 -0.10 4.64 17.55
N HIS A 126 -0.66 3.90 16.59
CA HIS A 126 -0.25 3.95 15.18
C HIS A 126 -1.40 4.26 14.22
N ARG A 127 -2.55 4.70 14.71
CA ARG A 127 -3.73 4.95 13.89
C ARG A 127 -3.51 6.00 12.80
N GLY A 128 -2.77 7.06 13.11
CA GLY A 128 -2.48 8.14 12.18
C GLY A 128 -1.53 7.77 11.04
N VAL A 129 -0.80 6.66 11.11
CA VAL A 129 0.25 6.28 10.14
C VAL A 129 -0.27 5.97 8.74
N PHE A 130 -1.56 5.68 8.58
CA PHE A 130 -2.16 5.45 7.27
C PHE A 130 -2.21 6.71 6.41
N THR A 131 -2.28 7.88 7.00
CA THR A 131 -2.44 9.16 6.30
C THR A 131 -1.35 10.18 6.57
N SER A 132 -0.60 10.03 7.69
CA SER A 132 0.50 10.92 8.04
C SER A 132 1.52 11.00 6.91
N GLN A 133 1.97 12.22 6.58
CA GLN A 133 2.91 12.45 5.47
C GLN A 133 2.43 11.82 4.15
N GLY A 134 1.18 12.09 3.75
CA GLY A 134 0.56 11.50 2.56
C GLY A 134 1.36 11.66 1.26
N ARG A 135 2.12 12.77 1.12
CA ARG A 135 3.04 12.98 -0.01
C ARG A 135 4.12 11.90 -0.08
N ASN A 136 4.63 11.45 1.07
CA ASN A 136 5.64 10.40 1.14
C ASN A 136 5.08 9.04 0.67
N LYS A 137 3.87 8.70 1.12
CA LYS A 137 3.16 7.48 0.69
C LYS A 137 2.88 7.48 -0.81
N ARG A 138 2.43 8.61 -1.34
CA ARG A 138 2.20 8.79 -2.78
C ARG A 138 3.50 8.65 -3.58
N ALA A 139 4.58 9.27 -3.11
CA ALA A 139 5.89 9.21 -3.76
C ALA A 139 6.46 7.78 -3.73
N ASN A 140 6.34 7.07 -2.61
CA ASN A 140 6.71 5.66 -2.50
C ASN A 140 6.00 4.80 -3.56
N ARG A 141 4.68 4.94 -3.65
CA ARG A 141 3.90 4.15 -4.62
C ARG A 141 4.26 4.48 -6.06
N ALA A 142 4.50 5.77 -6.36
CA ALA A 142 4.95 6.20 -7.67
C ALA A 142 6.34 5.63 -8.01
N ALA A 143 7.28 5.60 -7.06
CA ALA A 143 8.62 5.04 -7.24
C ALA A 143 8.60 3.52 -7.47
N GLU A 144 7.78 2.77 -6.72
CA GLU A 144 7.60 1.32 -6.95
C GLU A 144 7.18 1.02 -8.40
N PHE A 145 6.17 1.75 -8.90
CA PHE A 145 5.71 1.56 -10.27
C PHE A 145 6.72 2.05 -11.31
N ALA A 146 7.41 3.15 -11.04
CA ALA A 146 8.43 3.69 -11.94
C ALA A 146 9.62 2.72 -12.09
N ASN A 147 10.14 2.19 -10.98
CA ASN A 147 11.20 1.19 -10.97
C ASN A 147 10.79 -0.05 -11.80
N LEU A 148 9.63 -0.64 -11.54
CA LEU A 148 9.13 -1.81 -12.27
C LEU A 148 8.96 -1.52 -13.76
N THR A 149 8.52 -0.30 -14.09
CA THR A 149 8.35 0.17 -15.46
C THR A 149 9.70 0.30 -16.17
N ALA A 150 10.67 0.92 -15.51
CA ALA A 150 12.02 1.11 -16.04
C ALA A 150 12.74 -0.22 -16.26
N GLU A 151 12.69 -1.14 -15.28
CA GLU A 151 13.25 -2.50 -15.41
C GLU A 151 12.64 -3.27 -16.59
N THR A 152 11.31 -3.28 -16.67
CA THR A 152 10.61 -4.02 -17.75
C THR A 152 10.96 -3.44 -19.11
N SER A 153 10.99 -2.12 -19.26
CA SER A 153 11.32 -1.45 -20.52
C SER A 153 12.78 -1.68 -20.93
N ALA A 154 13.70 -1.55 -19.97
CA ALA A 154 15.12 -1.77 -20.21
C ALA A 154 15.44 -3.23 -20.58
N ALA A 155 14.84 -4.18 -19.88
CA ALA A 155 14.99 -5.59 -20.18
C ALA A 155 14.43 -5.95 -21.58
N LEU A 156 13.31 -5.35 -21.98
CA LEU A 156 12.74 -5.51 -23.31
C LEU A 156 13.72 -4.96 -24.39
N ALA A 157 14.21 -3.74 -24.20
CA ALA A 157 15.14 -3.12 -25.14
C ALA A 157 16.44 -3.93 -25.32
N GLU A 158 17.01 -4.44 -24.23
CA GLU A 158 18.22 -5.30 -24.30
C GLU A 158 17.92 -6.64 -24.96
N SER A 159 16.81 -7.30 -24.63
CA SER A 159 16.44 -8.62 -25.14
C SER A 159 16.21 -8.64 -26.67
N LEU A 160 15.79 -7.51 -27.25
CA LEU A 160 15.61 -7.35 -28.68
C LEU A 160 16.91 -7.10 -29.46
N ARG A 161 18.06 -7.19 -28.80
CA ARG A 161 19.40 -7.01 -29.38
C ARG A 161 19.56 -5.68 -30.11
N THR A 162 19.02 -4.62 -29.53
CA THR A 162 19.04 -3.26 -30.08
C THR A 162 20.39 -2.56 -29.94
N GLY A 163 21.32 -3.13 -29.18
CA GLY A 163 22.53 -2.47 -28.70
C GLY A 163 22.31 -1.66 -27.42
N TYR A 164 21.10 -1.65 -26.90
CA TYR A 164 20.78 -1.05 -25.60
C TYR A 164 21.46 -1.82 -24.47
N ALA A 165 22.14 -1.12 -23.58
CA ALA A 165 22.78 -1.72 -22.40
C ALA A 165 21.85 -1.54 -21.18
N TYR A 166 21.51 -2.62 -20.53
CA TYR A 166 20.66 -2.61 -19.32
C TYR A 166 21.32 -1.80 -18.19
N PRO A 167 20.68 -0.73 -17.67
CA PRO A 167 21.31 0.19 -16.72
C PRO A 167 21.28 -0.33 -15.28
N ALA A 168 21.84 -1.51 -15.03
CA ALA A 168 21.77 -2.23 -13.76
C ALA A 168 22.16 -1.38 -12.55
N ALA A 169 23.23 -0.58 -12.65
CA ALA A 169 23.70 0.24 -11.52
C ALA A 169 22.70 1.35 -11.13
N ALA A 170 22.08 2.00 -12.12
CA ALA A 170 21.09 3.04 -11.87
C ALA A 170 19.81 2.47 -11.26
N LEU A 171 19.30 1.35 -11.81
CA LEU A 171 18.12 0.66 -11.27
C LEU A 171 18.35 0.12 -9.87
N HIS A 172 19.52 -0.46 -9.61
CA HIS A 172 19.90 -0.90 -8.27
C HIS A 172 19.88 0.25 -7.28
N ARG A 173 20.48 1.39 -7.63
CA ARG A 173 20.48 2.60 -6.80
C ARG A 173 19.07 3.12 -6.53
N ASN A 174 18.20 3.14 -7.55
CA ASN A 174 16.81 3.59 -7.39
C ASN A 174 16.05 2.67 -6.41
N TRP A 175 16.25 1.36 -6.49
CA TRP A 175 15.68 0.41 -5.53
C TRP A 175 16.23 0.56 -4.12
N GLU A 176 17.55 0.76 -3.95
CA GLU A 176 18.14 1.03 -2.63
C GLU A 176 17.50 2.24 -1.96
N LEU A 177 17.33 3.34 -2.70
CA LEU A 177 16.68 4.55 -2.17
C LEU A 177 15.19 4.33 -1.88
N THR A 178 14.49 3.59 -2.74
CA THR A 178 13.07 3.25 -2.51
C THR A 178 12.92 2.43 -1.23
N LEU A 179 13.73 1.38 -1.07
CA LEU A 179 13.70 0.53 0.11
C LEU A 179 14.12 1.24 1.39
N LEU A 180 15.09 2.16 1.30
CA LEU A 180 15.46 3.02 2.43
C LEU A 180 14.27 3.85 2.90
N ASN A 181 13.53 4.46 1.97
CA ASN A 181 12.36 5.28 2.29
C ASN A 181 11.13 4.46 2.73
N GLN A 182 11.16 3.14 2.59
CA GLN A 182 10.16 2.22 3.15
C GLN A 182 10.46 1.81 4.60
N PHE A 183 11.52 2.36 5.19
CA PHE A 183 11.83 2.12 6.60
C PHE A 183 10.63 2.43 7.49
N HIS A 184 10.42 1.61 8.53
CA HIS A 184 9.20 1.62 9.34
C HIS A 184 8.91 2.92 10.10
N ASP A 185 9.88 3.83 10.20
CA ASP A 185 9.69 5.17 10.76
C ASP A 185 9.58 6.27 9.68
N ILE A 186 9.94 5.99 8.43
CA ILE A 186 9.82 6.93 7.33
C ILE A 186 8.46 6.79 6.63
N LEU A 187 8.14 5.61 6.12
CA LEU A 187 6.89 5.38 5.38
C LEU A 187 5.63 5.67 6.21
N PRO A 188 5.56 5.32 7.50
CA PRO A 188 4.39 5.64 8.35
C PRO A 188 4.18 7.13 8.60
N GLY A 189 5.20 7.95 8.50
CA GLY A 189 5.07 9.39 8.72
C GLY A 189 5.46 9.87 10.11
N SER A 190 6.13 9.04 10.91
CA SER A 190 6.46 9.30 12.32
C SER A 190 7.89 9.80 12.57
N ALA A 191 8.68 10.02 11.51
CA ALA A 191 10.03 10.57 11.60
C ALA A 191 10.05 12.10 11.76
N LEU A 192 11.23 12.67 11.98
CA LEU A 192 11.44 14.12 12.06
C LEU A 192 11.20 14.79 10.70
N GLY A 193 10.87 16.09 10.70
CA GLY A 193 10.57 16.87 9.49
C GLY A 193 11.67 16.82 8.44
N GLU A 194 12.93 16.92 8.86
CA GLU A 194 14.12 16.89 8.00
C GLU A 194 14.24 15.58 7.22
N VAL A 195 13.78 14.47 7.80
CA VAL A 195 13.76 13.16 7.12
C VAL A 195 12.87 13.22 5.89
N TYR A 196 11.73 13.91 5.97
CA TYR A 196 10.80 14.04 4.84
C TYR A 196 11.30 14.99 3.76
N GLU A 197 12.10 15.99 4.10
CA GLU A 197 12.78 16.83 3.11
C GLU A 197 13.75 15.98 2.27
N VAL A 198 14.58 15.18 2.94
CA VAL A 198 15.52 14.25 2.27
C VAL A 198 14.77 13.19 1.47
N SER A 199 13.71 12.61 2.03
CA SER A 199 12.89 11.61 1.36
C SER A 199 12.26 12.14 0.07
N GLN A 200 11.69 13.36 0.08
CA GLN A 200 11.12 13.97 -1.11
C GLN A 200 12.17 14.23 -2.20
N GLN A 201 13.37 14.66 -1.82
CA GLN A 201 14.48 14.80 -2.76
C GLN A 201 14.85 13.45 -3.38
N GLN A 202 15.03 12.41 -2.57
CA GLN A 202 15.37 11.07 -3.04
C GLN A 202 14.32 10.49 -3.98
N TYR A 203 13.02 10.63 -3.67
CA TYR A 203 11.97 10.23 -4.58
C TYR A 203 11.97 11.02 -5.89
N GLY A 204 12.29 12.31 -5.85
CA GLY A 204 12.50 13.11 -7.06
C GLY A 204 13.63 12.57 -7.95
N GLU A 205 14.74 12.17 -7.34
CA GLU A 205 15.89 11.56 -8.03
C GLU A 205 15.51 10.22 -8.67
N ILE A 206 14.80 9.34 -7.93
CA ILE A 206 14.33 8.04 -8.41
C ILE A 206 13.41 8.23 -9.62
N LEU A 207 12.36 9.02 -9.49
CA LEU A 207 11.36 9.22 -10.52
C LEU A 207 11.98 9.83 -11.80
N ALA A 208 12.90 10.78 -11.66
CA ALA A 208 13.61 11.36 -12.80
C ALA A 208 14.56 10.36 -13.48
N SER A 209 15.23 9.51 -12.71
CA SER A 209 16.09 8.45 -13.22
C SER A 209 15.29 7.41 -13.99
N ASP A 210 14.21 6.91 -13.40
CA ASP A 210 13.35 5.88 -13.99
C ASP A 210 12.62 6.38 -15.24
N ALA A 211 12.18 7.64 -15.25
CA ALA A 211 11.59 8.25 -16.44
C ALA A 211 12.57 8.23 -17.62
N ARG A 212 13.82 8.65 -17.40
CA ARG A 212 14.85 8.62 -18.45
C ARG A 212 15.12 7.20 -18.94
N ILE A 213 15.29 6.24 -18.04
CA ILE A 213 15.54 4.83 -18.40
C ILE A 213 14.36 4.30 -19.22
N THR A 214 13.14 4.59 -18.81
CA THR A 214 11.91 4.17 -19.50
C THR A 214 11.85 4.77 -20.91
N ASP A 215 12.06 6.08 -21.03
CA ASP A 215 12.01 6.79 -22.30
C ASP A 215 13.07 6.27 -23.27
N ASP A 216 14.32 6.17 -22.85
CA ASP A 216 15.44 5.67 -23.67
C ASP A 216 15.16 4.24 -24.17
N ALA A 217 14.69 3.38 -23.28
CA ALA A 217 14.37 2.00 -23.60
C ALA A 217 13.19 1.90 -24.57
N LEU A 218 12.08 2.59 -24.31
CA LEU A 218 10.88 2.54 -25.15
C LEU A 218 11.09 3.19 -26.52
N HIS A 219 11.86 4.29 -26.60
CA HIS A 219 12.28 4.87 -27.87
C HIS A 219 13.13 3.90 -28.70
N THR A 220 14.06 3.20 -28.05
CA THR A 220 14.88 2.16 -28.69
C THR A 220 14.02 1.03 -29.27
N VAL A 221 13.00 0.56 -28.50
CA VAL A 221 12.05 -0.46 -28.96
C VAL A 221 11.15 0.05 -30.08
N ALA A 222 10.61 1.27 -29.92
CA ALA A 222 9.73 1.90 -30.90
C ALA A 222 10.41 2.08 -32.27
N ALA A 223 11.73 2.35 -32.30
CA ALA A 223 12.50 2.47 -33.54
C ALA A 223 12.55 1.17 -34.36
N LEU A 224 12.26 0.03 -33.79
CA LEU A 224 12.16 -1.26 -34.50
C LEU A 224 10.79 -1.48 -35.15
N ILE A 225 9.79 -0.71 -34.73
CA ILE A 225 8.41 -0.87 -35.22
C ILE A 225 8.30 -0.15 -36.58
N LYS A 226 8.01 -0.93 -37.59
CA LYS A 226 7.82 -0.39 -38.94
C LYS A 226 6.39 0.15 -39.08
N THR A 227 6.28 1.43 -39.35
CA THR A 227 5.01 2.12 -39.61
C THR A 227 5.04 2.84 -40.94
N ASP A 228 3.89 2.97 -41.60
CA ASP A 228 3.73 3.64 -42.90
C ASP A 228 3.40 5.13 -42.74
N ARG A 229 3.12 5.56 -41.52
CA ARG A 229 2.72 6.93 -41.17
C ARG A 229 3.10 7.31 -39.73
N PRO A 230 3.15 8.60 -39.40
CA PRO A 230 3.34 9.05 -38.02
C PRO A 230 2.22 8.60 -37.09
N GLY A 231 2.55 8.38 -35.83
CA GLY A 231 1.58 7.94 -34.81
C GLY A 231 2.23 7.72 -33.45
N VAL A 232 1.47 7.11 -32.57
CA VAL A 232 1.88 6.78 -31.18
C VAL A 232 1.91 5.28 -31.00
N VAL A 233 2.99 4.78 -30.37
CA VAL A 233 3.05 3.42 -29.85
C VAL A 233 2.74 3.45 -28.37
N VAL A 234 1.71 2.75 -27.95
CA VAL A 234 1.31 2.65 -26.55
C VAL A 234 1.69 1.27 -26.02
N PHE A 235 2.53 1.25 -25.00
CA PHE A 235 3.00 0.03 -24.35
C PHE A 235 2.19 -0.28 -23.10
N ASN A 236 1.75 -1.51 -22.95
CA ASN A 236 1.17 -2.03 -21.72
C ASN A 236 2.17 -2.94 -21.02
N GLN A 237 2.69 -2.49 -19.89
CA GLN A 237 3.68 -3.24 -19.12
C GLN A 237 3.09 -4.19 -18.07
N LEU A 238 1.76 -4.24 -17.97
CA LEU A 238 1.07 -5.12 -17.03
C LEU A 238 0.89 -6.52 -17.63
N GLY A 239 0.72 -7.51 -16.77
CA GLY A 239 0.52 -8.91 -17.14
C GLY A 239 -0.89 -9.26 -17.63
N PHE A 240 -1.76 -8.26 -17.83
CA PHE A 240 -3.13 -8.42 -18.31
C PHE A 240 -3.49 -7.34 -19.34
N ALA A 241 -4.44 -7.63 -20.21
CA ALA A 241 -4.96 -6.67 -21.16
C ALA A 241 -5.78 -5.58 -20.46
N ARG A 242 -5.72 -4.35 -20.96
CA ARG A 242 -6.43 -3.22 -20.35
C ARG A 242 -6.74 -2.11 -21.34
N ASP A 243 -7.73 -1.31 -20.97
CA ASP A 243 -7.96 0.02 -21.53
C ASP A 243 -7.22 1.07 -20.69
N THR A 244 -6.79 2.16 -21.33
CA THR A 244 -6.16 3.26 -20.58
C THR A 244 -6.30 4.58 -21.31
N VAL A 245 -6.37 5.66 -20.53
CA VAL A 245 -6.27 7.02 -21.08
C VAL A 245 -4.81 7.32 -21.41
N VAL A 246 -4.57 7.70 -22.66
CA VAL A 246 -3.26 8.12 -23.17
C VAL A 246 -3.26 9.62 -23.36
N ARG A 247 -2.18 10.27 -22.92
CA ARG A 247 -1.90 11.69 -23.14
C ARG A 247 -0.55 11.80 -23.82
N VAL A 248 -0.52 12.43 -24.98
CA VAL A 248 0.73 12.60 -25.73
C VAL A 248 0.85 14.03 -26.24
N ALA A 249 2.00 14.65 -25.98
CA ALA A 249 2.33 15.95 -26.56
C ALA A 249 2.68 15.76 -28.03
N CYS A 250 1.81 16.24 -28.90
CA CYS A 250 2.00 16.16 -30.37
C CYS A 250 1.21 17.27 -31.07
N GLY A 251 1.54 17.49 -32.35
CA GLY A 251 0.81 18.46 -33.18
C GLY A 251 -0.42 17.92 -33.91
N ALA A 252 -0.81 16.66 -33.63
CA ALA A 252 -1.94 16.02 -34.27
C ALA A 252 -3.27 16.43 -33.59
N SER A 253 -4.32 16.55 -34.35
CA SER A 253 -5.68 16.86 -33.88
C SER A 253 -6.51 15.60 -33.65
N GLY A 254 -6.11 14.45 -34.20
CA GLY A 254 -6.86 13.21 -34.14
C GLY A 254 -5.98 11.97 -34.19
N ILE A 255 -6.61 10.83 -33.96
CA ILE A 255 -5.96 9.52 -33.91
C ILE A 255 -6.92 8.43 -34.40
N THR A 256 -6.36 7.33 -34.93
CA THR A 256 -7.16 6.19 -35.43
C THR A 256 -6.69 4.87 -34.82
N ASP A 257 -7.61 3.89 -34.75
CA ASP A 257 -7.30 2.49 -34.50
C ASP A 257 -7.86 1.64 -35.64
N GLY A 258 -7.03 0.83 -36.28
CA GLY A 258 -7.44 0.02 -37.43
C GLY A 258 -8.05 0.82 -38.58
N GLY A 259 -7.71 2.10 -38.72
CA GLY A 259 -8.26 3.01 -39.75
C GLY A 259 -9.57 3.70 -39.34
N HIS A 260 -10.11 3.45 -38.17
CA HIS A 260 -11.30 4.11 -37.63
C HIS A 260 -10.90 5.26 -36.69
N PRO A 261 -11.49 6.45 -36.82
CA PRO A 261 -11.26 7.55 -35.89
C PRO A 261 -11.61 7.12 -34.44
N LEU A 262 -10.75 7.50 -33.49
CA LEU A 262 -11.03 7.35 -32.07
C LEU A 262 -11.51 8.69 -31.49
N PRO A 263 -12.45 8.66 -30.54
CA PRO A 263 -12.75 9.80 -29.70
C PRO A 263 -11.48 10.34 -29.03
N CYS A 264 -11.19 11.63 -29.24
CA CYS A 264 -10.02 12.27 -28.68
C CYS A 264 -10.25 13.74 -28.42
N HIS A 265 -9.45 14.30 -27.52
CA HIS A 265 -9.47 15.73 -27.20
C HIS A 265 -8.06 16.27 -27.26
N THR A 266 -7.90 17.46 -27.86
CA THR A 266 -6.62 18.15 -27.92
C THR A 266 -6.70 19.48 -27.19
N GLU A 267 -5.87 19.63 -26.18
CA GLU A 267 -5.75 20.85 -25.39
C GLU A 267 -4.29 21.18 -25.16
N ASN A 268 -3.90 22.45 -25.38
CA ASN A 268 -2.53 22.93 -25.18
C ASN A 268 -1.44 22.07 -25.86
N GLY A 269 -1.74 21.49 -27.04
CA GLY A 269 -0.82 20.63 -27.79
C GLY A 269 -0.69 19.21 -27.24
N VAL A 270 -1.56 18.81 -26.30
CA VAL A 270 -1.64 17.46 -25.74
C VAL A 270 -2.89 16.77 -26.30
N LEU A 271 -2.69 15.69 -27.04
CA LEU A 271 -3.76 14.81 -27.52
C LEU A 271 -4.08 13.78 -26.45
N THR A 272 -5.34 13.68 -26.06
CA THR A 272 -5.86 12.71 -25.08
C THR A 272 -6.86 11.78 -25.76
N PHE A 273 -6.69 10.46 -25.59
CA PHE A 273 -7.60 9.44 -26.12
C PHE A 273 -7.62 8.20 -25.22
N VAL A 274 -8.58 7.31 -25.43
CA VAL A 274 -8.63 6.01 -24.76
C VAL A 274 -8.07 4.93 -25.68
N ALA A 275 -6.93 4.35 -25.30
CA ALA A 275 -6.39 3.17 -25.94
C ALA A 275 -7.09 1.93 -25.37
N LYS A 276 -7.79 1.18 -26.24
CA LYS A 276 -8.55 -0.01 -25.86
C LYS A 276 -7.81 -1.30 -26.17
N ASP A 277 -8.12 -2.35 -25.43
CA ASP A 277 -7.63 -3.70 -25.64
C ASP A 277 -6.10 -3.77 -25.80
N LEU A 278 -5.35 -2.99 -25.01
CA LEU A 278 -3.90 -3.08 -24.99
C LEU A 278 -3.48 -4.47 -24.49
N PRO A 279 -2.74 -5.25 -25.29
CA PRO A 279 -2.39 -6.61 -24.91
C PRO A 279 -1.46 -6.63 -23.69
N ALA A 280 -1.55 -7.68 -22.88
CA ALA A 280 -0.64 -7.91 -21.74
C ALA A 280 0.82 -7.95 -22.21
N LYS A 281 1.73 -7.24 -21.52
CA LYS A 281 3.16 -7.15 -21.89
C LYS A 281 3.41 -6.86 -23.36
N GLY A 282 2.54 -6.05 -23.98
CA GLY A 282 2.55 -5.78 -25.40
C GLY A 282 2.33 -4.30 -25.72
N TRP A 283 2.07 -4.04 -26.98
CA TRP A 283 1.88 -2.67 -27.49
C TRP A 283 0.85 -2.62 -28.63
N ARG A 284 0.33 -1.41 -28.88
CA ARG A 284 -0.45 -1.08 -30.08
C ARG A 284 0.06 0.23 -30.67
N PHE A 285 -0.06 0.31 -32.01
CA PHE A 285 0.26 1.53 -32.75
C PHE A 285 -1.04 2.23 -33.16
N TYR A 286 -1.08 3.52 -32.91
CA TYR A 286 -2.19 4.41 -33.22
C TYR A 286 -1.71 5.50 -34.18
N PRO A 287 -2.09 5.45 -35.49
CA PRO A 287 -1.75 6.47 -36.45
C PRO A 287 -2.41 7.81 -36.14
N PHE A 288 -1.67 8.90 -36.30
CA PHE A 288 -2.27 10.24 -36.30
C PHE A 288 -3.19 10.43 -37.49
N ALA A 289 -4.23 11.24 -37.30
CA ALA A 289 -5.20 11.63 -38.31
C ALA A 289 -5.63 13.06 -38.07
N ASP A 290 -6.18 13.66 -39.11
CA ASP A 290 -6.97 14.87 -38.97
C ASP A 290 -8.40 14.41 -38.62
N ALA A 291 -8.79 14.58 -37.36
CA ALA A 291 -10.13 14.23 -36.91
C ALA A 291 -10.85 15.49 -36.42
N GLU A 292 -12.14 15.57 -36.70
CA GLU A 292 -12.98 16.54 -36.00
C GLU A 292 -13.11 16.06 -34.55
N PRO A 293 -12.89 16.94 -33.56
CA PRO A 293 -13.07 16.57 -32.17
C PRO A 293 -14.53 16.12 -31.93
N GLU A 294 -14.72 14.97 -31.30
CA GLU A 294 -16.06 14.59 -30.88
C GLU A 294 -16.59 15.56 -29.81
N THR A 295 -17.89 15.73 -29.80
CA THR A 295 -18.59 16.50 -28.76
C THR A 295 -18.24 15.91 -27.39
N PRO A 296 -17.88 16.74 -26.40
CA PRO A 296 -17.61 16.24 -25.06
C PRO A 296 -18.73 15.36 -24.54
N CYS A 297 -18.40 14.20 -23.98
CA CYS A 297 -19.41 13.31 -23.40
C CYS A 297 -19.88 13.77 -22.00
N ALA A 298 -19.41 14.89 -21.52
CA ALA A 298 -19.83 15.52 -20.27
C ALA A 298 -20.20 17.00 -20.53
N GLU A 299 -21.33 17.40 -19.97
CA GLU A 299 -21.76 18.80 -19.93
C GLU A 299 -21.52 19.32 -18.50
N VAL A 300 -20.88 20.49 -18.40
CA VAL A 300 -20.63 21.17 -17.13
C VAL A 300 -21.36 22.52 -17.16
N THR A 301 -22.28 22.73 -16.21
CA THR A 301 -23.03 23.99 -16.07
C THR A 301 -22.85 24.55 -14.66
N GLU A 302 -22.79 25.88 -14.54
CA GLU A 302 -22.83 26.57 -13.26
C GLU A 302 -24.27 26.60 -12.72
N ASN A 303 -24.43 26.41 -11.39
CA ASN A 303 -25.71 26.47 -10.72
C ASN A 303 -25.54 27.05 -9.30
N ASP A 304 -26.15 28.19 -9.03
CA ASP A 304 -26.22 28.87 -7.71
C ASP A 304 -24.91 28.84 -6.89
N GLY A 305 -23.78 29.13 -7.55
CA GLY A 305 -22.44 29.12 -6.96
C GLY A 305 -21.78 27.73 -6.86
N GLY A 306 -22.41 26.70 -7.41
CA GLY A 306 -21.87 25.36 -7.56
C GLY A 306 -21.80 24.93 -9.03
N TYR A 307 -21.68 23.63 -9.26
CA TYR A 307 -21.58 23.04 -10.60
C TYR A 307 -22.47 21.82 -10.75
N ILE A 308 -22.99 21.64 -11.95
CA ILE A 308 -23.63 20.39 -12.37
C ILE A 308 -22.74 19.76 -13.45
N ILE A 309 -22.40 18.49 -13.28
CA ILE A 309 -21.72 17.69 -14.28
C ILE A 309 -22.68 16.61 -14.74
N ASP A 310 -23.05 16.65 -15.99
CA ASP A 310 -23.92 15.67 -16.62
C ASP A 310 -23.15 14.83 -17.63
N THR A 311 -23.14 13.51 -17.40
CA THR A 311 -22.47 12.52 -18.27
C THR A 311 -23.48 11.47 -18.70
N PRO A 312 -23.18 10.60 -19.67
CA PRO A 312 -24.03 9.46 -20.00
C PRO A 312 -24.31 8.52 -18.82
N LEU A 313 -23.39 8.46 -17.83
CA LEU A 313 -23.48 7.54 -16.70
C LEU A 313 -23.98 8.20 -15.41
N TYR A 314 -23.63 9.47 -15.20
CA TYR A 314 -23.88 10.16 -13.93
C TYR A 314 -24.46 11.57 -14.14
N HIS A 315 -25.33 11.97 -13.22
CA HIS A 315 -25.70 13.37 -13.00
C HIS A 315 -25.20 13.77 -11.61
N ILE A 316 -24.29 14.75 -11.53
CA ILE A 316 -23.58 15.12 -10.31
C ILE A 316 -23.82 16.59 -10.03
N VAL A 317 -24.25 16.93 -8.81
CA VAL A 317 -24.45 18.30 -8.36
C VAL A 317 -23.46 18.63 -7.24
N PHE A 318 -22.69 19.69 -7.45
CA PHE A 318 -21.80 20.27 -6.46
C PHE A 318 -22.37 21.58 -5.92
N ASN A 319 -22.19 21.82 -4.63
CA ASN A 319 -22.44 23.13 -4.05
C ASN A 319 -21.20 24.04 -4.14
N GLY A 320 -21.30 25.29 -3.65
CA GLY A 320 -20.22 26.26 -3.68
C GLY A 320 -19.00 25.92 -2.83
N CYS A 321 -19.10 24.94 -1.92
CA CYS A 321 -17.99 24.42 -1.12
C CYS A 321 -17.27 23.23 -1.78
N GLY A 322 -17.79 22.75 -2.92
CA GLY A 322 -17.25 21.57 -3.58
C GLY A 322 -17.76 20.22 -3.03
N GLU A 323 -18.77 20.26 -2.18
CA GLU A 323 -19.44 19.08 -1.67
C GLU A 323 -20.43 18.57 -2.73
N ILE A 324 -20.56 17.24 -2.84
CA ILE A 324 -21.50 16.58 -3.76
C ILE A 324 -22.84 16.45 -3.04
N THR A 325 -23.84 17.18 -3.51
CA THR A 325 -25.19 17.21 -2.91
C THR A 325 -26.18 16.28 -3.61
N ALA A 326 -25.88 15.85 -4.84
CA ALA A 326 -26.62 14.81 -5.56
C ALA A 326 -25.67 14.04 -6.48
N LEU A 327 -25.86 12.73 -6.56
CA LEU A 327 -25.11 11.84 -7.44
C LEU A 327 -26.05 10.72 -7.93
N LEU A 328 -26.67 10.94 -9.07
CA LEU A 328 -27.52 9.94 -9.69
C LEU A 328 -26.70 9.02 -10.59
N ASP A 329 -26.72 7.73 -10.30
CA ASP A 329 -26.30 6.68 -11.23
C ASP A 329 -27.43 6.44 -12.24
N LYS A 330 -27.21 6.83 -13.50
CA LYS A 330 -28.23 6.77 -14.56
C LYS A 330 -28.48 5.34 -15.04
N GLU A 331 -27.50 4.46 -15.00
CA GLU A 331 -27.66 3.05 -15.37
C GLU A 331 -28.50 2.30 -14.34
N ALA A 332 -28.22 2.51 -13.07
CA ALA A 332 -28.98 1.91 -11.96
C ALA A 332 -30.28 2.65 -11.65
N GLY A 333 -30.47 3.89 -12.17
CA GLY A 333 -31.58 4.76 -11.82
C GLY A 333 -31.63 5.09 -10.32
N ARG A 334 -30.46 5.22 -9.69
CA ARG A 334 -30.33 5.29 -8.24
C ARG A 334 -29.58 6.55 -7.81
N GLU A 335 -30.20 7.31 -6.89
CA GLU A 335 -29.51 8.38 -6.17
C GLU A 335 -28.58 7.78 -5.09
N LEU A 336 -27.31 8.18 -5.13
CA LEU A 336 -26.27 7.66 -4.22
C LEU A 336 -26.08 8.54 -2.98
N ILE A 337 -26.51 9.82 -3.03
CA ILE A 337 -26.43 10.74 -1.89
C ILE A 337 -27.82 10.85 -1.26
N PRO A 338 -28.02 10.42 -0.02
CA PRO A 338 -29.31 10.56 0.66
C PRO A 338 -29.74 12.02 0.77
N ALA A 339 -31.03 12.29 0.66
CA ALA A 339 -31.58 13.63 0.74
C ALA A 339 -31.13 14.36 2.05
N GLY A 340 -30.61 15.57 1.91
CA GLY A 340 -30.11 16.37 3.03
C GLY A 340 -28.72 16.00 3.54
N GLN A 341 -28.04 15.08 2.87
CA GLN A 341 -26.63 14.75 3.11
C GLN A 341 -25.77 15.23 1.95
N CYS A 342 -24.46 15.28 2.18
CA CYS A 342 -23.48 15.53 1.14
C CYS A 342 -22.32 14.52 1.22
N ALA A 343 -21.63 14.34 0.12
CA ALA A 343 -20.36 13.63 0.04
C ALA A 343 -19.24 14.61 -0.31
N ASN A 344 -18.01 14.15 -0.22
CA ASN A 344 -16.80 14.99 -0.40
C ASN A 344 -16.73 16.16 0.60
N GLU A 345 -17.32 15.99 1.77
CA GLU A 345 -17.20 16.93 2.88
C GLU A 345 -15.80 16.83 3.48
N LEU A 346 -15.05 17.93 3.46
CA LEU A 346 -13.73 17.99 4.10
C LEU A 346 -13.90 18.30 5.59
N GLN A 347 -13.56 17.33 6.43
CA GLN A 347 -13.67 17.45 7.88
C GLN A 347 -12.28 17.64 8.50
N LEU A 348 -12.16 18.64 9.35
CA LEU A 348 -10.96 18.90 10.15
C LEU A 348 -11.29 18.69 11.61
N PHE A 349 -10.60 17.74 12.23
CA PHE A 349 -10.75 17.45 13.65
C PHE A 349 -9.55 17.98 14.42
N GLU A 350 -9.80 18.48 15.64
CA GLU A 350 -8.73 18.79 16.58
C GLU A 350 -8.25 17.47 17.19
N ASP A 351 -6.97 17.17 16.99
CA ASP A 351 -6.35 15.96 17.56
C ASP A 351 -5.98 16.21 19.02
N ARG A 352 -6.78 15.65 19.92
CA ARG A 352 -6.58 15.74 21.38
C ARG A 352 -6.55 14.32 21.95
N PRO A 353 -5.38 13.67 21.97
CA PRO A 353 -5.27 12.34 22.55
C PRO A 353 -5.49 12.42 24.07
N ASP A 354 -6.24 11.47 24.63
CA ASP A 354 -6.47 11.38 26.07
C ASP A 354 -5.23 10.86 26.83
N GLU A 355 -4.44 9.99 26.22
CA GLU A 355 -3.21 9.41 26.79
C GLU A 355 -2.16 9.17 25.70
N TYR A 356 -0.92 9.19 26.11
CA TYR A 356 0.23 8.73 25.34
C TYR A 356 0.60 7.31 25.74
#